data_ec05aaf9776dc210b51ffd3ecea64f4f
#
_entry.id   ec05aaf9776dc210b51ffd3ecea64f4f
#
_cell.length_a   1.000
_cell.length_b   1.000
_cell.length_c   1.000
_cell.angle_alpha   90.00
_cell.angle_beta   90.00
_cell.angle_gamma   90.00
#
_symmetry.space_group_name_H-M   'P 1'
#
loop_
_entity.id
_entity.type
_entity.pdbx_description
1 polymer ?
#
loop_
_entity_poly.entity_id
_entity_poly.type
_entity_poly.pdbx_seq_one_letter_code
_entity_poly.pdbx_strand_id
1 'polypeptide(L)'
;MKIFSTLAFMLGTLFPALAKTQVLKNDTLYLSLKQTWQKAEENSRYIQMSNMETDISAARVKDAKLERFPEVHLKGSVEKASNIPVYENGLFSKPTQHEVIHTLYRAGTDFYFNIYNGNKLNLKIKQEEILQKIKEIRKDESISDIHYKAASLYLDLQKSLMFRKLIKEDIQDQKLQLKEIQSLYKNGVILKSDVLRTELDLSKREIALITIENDILIATQKLNIIIGVPDETVVIPEDTDTIHEKNITYDEYLEQAFRYSFDYHISGQQTELSKLRLKEVKANVRPQIGLYGEFYFANPQIFLYPYNPNWYSLGIVGLKASFSISSLYHNTQKAQAAKLELEKEEIAHKNTEDKIRQDVKEAYLRYTEALEQVKLAEINVSQAKENVRIIKNTYFSQTSLITDLLDANIQLLQTRFELESSKIIAQNKYYLLQNVTGTL
;
A
#
# COMPACT_ATOMS: atom_id res chain seq x y z
N MET A 1 38.60 54.33 -1.14
CA MET A 1 40.03 54.29 -1.51
C MET A 1 40.39 52.83 -1.83
N LYS A 2 40.64 52.57 -3.13
CA LYS A 2 41.30 51.40 -3.76
C LYS A 2 40.91 49.97 -3.28
N ILE A 3 40.05 49.20 -3.98
CA ILE A 3 40.27 48.44 -5.21
C ILE A 3 41.59 47.64 -5.18
N PHE A 4 41.47 46.28 -5.10
CA PHE A 4 42.27 45.40 -5.93
C PHE A 4 41.55 44.06 -6.20
N SER A 5 41.35 43.87 -7.49
CA SER A 5 40.89 42.68 -8.19
C SER A 5 42.00 41.64 -8.23
N THR A 6 41.68 40.36 -8.02
CA THR A 6 42.52 39.25 -8.55
C THR A 6 41.62 38.19 -9.14
N LEU A 7 41.60 38.18 -10.46
CA LEU A 7 41.07 37.13 -11.34
C LEU A 7 42.05 35.95 -11.29
N ALA A 8 41.62 34.81 -10.75
CA ALA A 8 42.37 33.55 -10.89
C ALA A 8 41.73 32.71 -11.98
N PHE A 9 42.42 32.60 -13.08
CA PHE A 9 42.13 31.70 -14.22
C PHE A 9 42.44 30.25 -13.78
N MET A 10 41.42 29.40 -13.55
CA MET A 10 41.61 27.97 -13.39
C MET A 10 41.37 27.28 -14.72
N LEU A 11 42.47 26.82 -15.35
CA LEU A 11 42.47 25.92 -16.48
C LEU A 11 41.83 24.58 -16.05
N GLY A 12 40.63 24.30 -16.53
CA GLY A 12 39.97 23.03 -16.35
C GLY A 12 40.58 22.00 -17.28
N THR A 13 41.32 21.04 -16.75
CA THR A 13 41.71 19.83 -17.45
C THR A 13 40.51 18.93 -17.65
N LEU A 14 40.00 18.84 -18.88
CA LEU A 14 39.04 17.83 -19.30
C LEU A 14 39.72 16.44 -19.19
N PHE A 15 39.41 15.69 -18.14
CA PHE A 15 39.59 14.24 -18.12
C PHE A 15 38.40 13.61 -18.84
N PRO A 16 38.61 12.84 -19.90
CA PRO A 16 37.54 12.01 -20.42
C PRO A 16 37.25 10.90 -19.39
N ALA A 17 36.09 10.99 -18.75
CA ALA A 17 35.55 9.88 -17.99
C ALA A 17 35.30 8.71 -18.96
N LEU A 18 36.22 7.77 -19.01
CA LEU A 18 36.01 6.44 -19.58
C LEU A 18 34.84 5.82 -18.79
N ALA A 19 33.64 5.94 -19.32
CA ALA A 19 32.50 5.13 -18.90
C ALA A 19 32.92 3.67 -19.14
N LYS A 20 33.36 2.99 -18.08
CA LYS A 20 33.43 1.54 -18.06
C LYS A 20 31.99 1.07 -18.27
N THR A 21 31.67 0.67 -19.49
CA THR A 21 30.53 -0.20 -19.77
C THR A 21 30.80 -1.48 -18.98
N GLN A 22 30.25 -1.55 -17.75
CA GLN A 22 30.11 -2.82 -17.07
C GLN A 22 29.19 -3.65 -17.96
N VAL A 23 29.79 -4.60 -18.67
CA VAL A 23 29.06 -5.74 -19.23
C VAL A 23 28.39 -6.39 -18.00
N LEU A 24 27.08 -6.14 -17.82
CA LEU A 24 26.27 -6.80 -16.83
C LEU A 24 26.39 -8.31 -17.13
N LYS A 25 27.19 -8.99 -16.33
CA LYS A 25 27.13 -10.44 -16.24
C LYS A 25 25.67 -10.74 -15.88
N ASN A 26 24.97 -11.49 -16.72
CA ASN A 26 23.64 -12.00 -16.37
C ASN A 26 23.80 -12.90 -15.14
N ASP A 27 23.76 -12.29 -13.96
CA ASP A 27 23.79 -13.02 -12.70
C ASP A 27 22.45 -13.74 -12.58
N THR A 28 22.50 -15.07 -12.71
CA THR A 28 21.34 -15.91 -12.45
C THR A 28 21.09 -15.93 -10.96
N LEU A 29 19.92 -15.50 -10.55
CA LEU A 29 19.52 -15.43 -9.15
C LEU A 29 18.57 -16.59 -8.82
N TYR A 30 19.02 -17.50 -7.96
CA TYR A 30 18.15 -18.55 -7.41
C TYR A 30 17.47 -18.02 -6.17
N LEU A 31 16.14 -18.10 -6.11
CA LEU A 31 15.36 -17.57 -5.01
C LEU A 31 14.32 -18.58 -4.52
N SER A 32 14.30 -18.78 -3.22
CA SER A 32 13.14 -19.36 -2.55
C SER A 32 12.00 -18.32 -2.42
N LEU A 33 10.78 -18.77 -2.19
CA LEU A 33 9.64 -17.87 -1.97
C LEU A 33 9.88 -16.95 -0.76
N LYS A 34 10.47 -17.46 0.33
CA LYS A 34 10.79 -16.67 1.52
C LYS A 34 11.80 -15.54 1.22
N GLN A 35 12.83 -15.83 0.43
CA GLN A 35 13.79 -14.80 0.01
C GLN A 35 13.15 -13.79 -0.94
N THR A 36 12.20 -14.22 -1.77
CA THR A 36 11.42 -13.34 -2.64
C THR A 36 10.56 -12.36 -1.81
N TRP A 37 9.90 -12.83 -0.76
CA TRP A 37 9.17 -11.96 0.17
C TRP A 37 10.07 -10.94 0.84
N GLN A 38 11.19 -11.39 1.40
CA GLN A 38 12.14 -10.49 2.05
C GLN A 38 12.63 -9.38 1.11
N LYS A 39 13.03 -9.74 -0.12
CA LYS A 39 13.45 -8.74 -1.11
C LYS A 39 12.31 -7.82 -1.53
N ALA A 40 11.10 -8.34 -1.69
CA ALA A 40 9.93 -7.54 -2.03
C ALA A 40 9.59 -6.54 -0.91
N GLU A 41 9.69 -6.95 0.36
CA GLU A 41 9.48 -6.09 1.51
C GLU A 41 10.52 -4.97 1.57
N GLU A 42 11.82 -5.30 1.41
CA GLU A 42 12.92 -4.32 1.45
C GLU A 42 12.83 -3.28 0.31
N ASN A 43 12.35 -3.67 -0.87
CA ASN A 43 12.38 -2.83 -2.08
C ASN A 43 11.02 -2.23 -2.47
N SER A 44 9.92 -2.66 -1.87
CA SER A 44 8.59 -2.17 -2.22
C SER A 44 8.40 -0.69 -1.91
N ARG A 45 8.10 0.10 -2.95
CA ARG A 45 7.73 1.51 -2.80
C ARG A 45 6.43 1.69 -2.01
N TYR A 46 5.51 0.73 -2.09
CA TYR A 46 4.26 0.76 -1.30
C TYR A 46 4.55 0.65 0.19
N ILE A 47 5.45 -0.26 0.60
CA ILE A 47 5.86 -0.41 2.00
C ILE A 47 6.64 0.83 2.46
N GLN A 48 7.51 1.39 1.61
CA GLN A 48 8.21 2.65 1.91
C GLN A 48 7.23 3.80 2.13
N MET A 49 6.20 3.95 1.29
CA MET A 49 5.15 4.96 1.47
C MET A 49 4.37 4.72 2.77
N SER A 50 4.01 3.48 3.08
CA SER A 50 3.28 3.11 4.30
C SER A 50 4.11 3.38 5.57
N ASN A 51 5.42 3.13 5.54
CA ASN A 51 6.35 3.52 6.61
C ASN A 51 6.35 5.05 6.83
N MET A 52 6.45 5.84 5.74
CA MET A 52 6.38 7.30 5.83
C MET A 52 5.05 7.79 6.39
N GLU A 53 3.92 7.16 6.04
CA GLU A 53 2.62 7.50 6.62
C GLU A 53 2.56 7.22 8.13
N THR A 54 3.20 6.15 8.59
CA THR A 54 3.34 5.83 10.01
C THR A 54 4.19 6.89 10.73
N ASP A 55 5.32 7.29 10.14
CA ASP A 55 6.20 8.34 10.68
C ASP A 55 5.48 9.70 10.72
N ILE A 56 4.74 10.06 9.68
CA ILE A 56 3.90 11.27 9.64
C ILE A 56 2.88 11.25 10.78
N SER A 57 2.22 10.13 10.99
CA SER A 57 1.23 9.99 12.06
C SER A 57 1.86 10.08 13.45
N ALA A 58 3.03 9.46 13.65
CA ALA A 58 3.82 9.59 14.88
C ALA A 58 4.26 11.04 15.14
N ALA A 59 4.61 11.79 14.10
CA ALA A 59 4.92 13.23 14.22
C ALA A 59 3.68 14.04 14.65
N ARG A 60 2.49 13.73 14.11
CA ARG A 60 1.22 14.36 14.52
C ARG A 60 0.86 14.10 15.98
N VAL A 61 1.11 12.88 16.47
CA VAL A 61 0.94 12.58 17.91
C VAL A 61 1.87 13.42 18.77
N LYS A 62 3.14 13.57 18.35
CA LYS A 62 4.10 14.44 19.06
C LYS A 62 3.67 15.90 19.01
N ASP A 63 3.23 16.39 17.86
CA ASP A 63 2.70 17.75 17.68
C ASP A 63 1.53 18.01 18.61
N ALA A 64 0.51 17.13 18.62
CA ALA A 64 -0.62 17.24 19.54
C ALA A 64 -0.20 17.22 21.03
N LYS A 65 0.87 16.49 21.39
CA LYS A 65 1.42 16.51 22.75
C LYS A 65 2.14 17.80 23.08
N LEU A 66 2.75 18.46 22.08
CA LEU A 66 3.41 19.78 22.25
C LEU A 66 2.40 20.90 22.53
N GLU A 67 1.13 20.79 22.10
CA GLU A 67 0.06 21.73 22.43
C GLU A 67 -0.21 21.82 23.95
N ARG A 68 0.41 20.97 24.77
CA ARG A 68 0.42 21.11 26.25
C ARG A 68 1.35 22.18 26.76
N PHE A 69 2.29 22.65 25.93
CA PHE A 69 3.22 23.71 26.32
C PHE A 69 2.60 25.08 26.10
N PRO A 70 3.11 26.13 26.78
CA PRO A 70 2.66 27.50 26.55
C PRO A 70 2.93 27.94 25.12
N GLU A 71 1.97 28.61 24.50
CA GLU A 71 2.19 29.36 23.26
C GLU A 71 2.82 30.70 23.63
N VAL A 72 3.94 31.05 23.00
CA VAL A 72 4.68 32.29 23.23
C VAL A 72 4.82 33.04 21.89
N HIS A 73 4.41 34.34 21.89
CA HIS A 73 4.49 35.14 20.69
C HIS A 73 5.34 36.40 20.95
N LEU A 74 6.16 36.77 19.98
CA LEU A 74 6.80 38.07 19.90
C LEU A 74 5.99 38.93 18.91
N LYS A 75 5.56 40.12 19.35
CA LYS A 75 4.72 41.02 18.57
C LYS A 75 5.35 42.43 18.50
N GLY A 76 5.20 43.07 17.36
CA GLY A 76 5.60 44.45 17.17
C GLY A 76 4.61 45.16 16.25
N SER A 77 4.23 46.39 16.59
CA SER A 77 3.41 47.23 15.71
C SER A 77 3.92 48.67 15.66
N VAL A 78 3.72 49.27 14.51
CA VAL A 78 3.89 50.71 14.28
C VAL A 78 2.61 51.21 13.64
N GLU A 79 1.88 52.05 14.34
CA GLU A 79 0.54 52.45 13.95
C GLU A 79 0.46 53.98 13.86
N LYS A 80 -0.48 54.53 13.06
CA LYS A 80 -0.81 55.93 13.04
C LYS A 80 -2.21 56.15 13.60
N ALA A 81 -2.30 56.99 14.62
CA ALA A 81 -3.56 57.42 15.21
C ALA A 81 -3.98 58.79 14.68
N SER A 82 -5.27 59.08 14.61
CA SER A 82 -5.82 60.43 14.43
C SER A 82 -5.81 61.16 15.77
N ASN A 83 -6.09 62.47 15.76
CA ASN A 83 -6.49 63.17 16.97
C ASN A 83 -7.73 62.49 17.59
N ILE A 84 -7.87 62.64 18.88
CA ILE A 84 -9.02 62.12 19.62
C ILE A 84 -10.13 63.15 19.70
N PRO A 85 -11.23 63.07 18.92
CA PRO A 85 -12.36 63.96 19.06
C PRO A 85 -13.19 63.57 20.26
N VAL A 86 -13.42 64.49 21.21
CA VAL A 86 -14.25 64.28 22.40
C VAL A 86 -15.56 65.11 22.27
N TYR A 87 -16.69 64.43 22.35
CA TYR A 87 -18.04 64.99 22.18
C TYR A 87 -18.67 65.23 23.55
N GLU A 88 -18.32 66.40 24.19
CA GLU A 88 -18.75 66.71 25.56
C GLU A 88 -20.27 66.90 25.68
N ASN A 89 -20.92 67.38 24.62
CA ASN A 89 -22.36 67.72 24.59
C ASN A 89 -23.16 66.76 23.69
N GLY A 90 -22.73 65.51 23.55
CA GLY A 90 -23.40 64.49 22.74
C GLY A 90 -22.81 64.34 21.32
N LEU A 91 -23.04 63.19 20.69
CA LEU A 91 -22.44 62.78 19.40
C LEU A 91 -22.66 63.76 18.24
N PHE A 92 -23.70 64.58 18.28
CA PHE A 92 -24.03 65.54 17.24
C PHE A 92 -23.49 66.94 17.53
N SER A 93 -22.80 67.15 18.66
CA SER A 93 -22.14 68.44 18.99
C SER A 93 -20.79 68.53 18.32
N LYS A 94 -20.25 69.76 18.19
CA LYS A 94 -18.88 69.98 17.72
C LYS A 94 -17.90 69.39 18.72
N PRO A 95 -17.02 68.46 18.31
CA PRO A 95 -16.07 67.84 19.22
C PRO A 95 -14.94 68.77 19.59
N THR A 96 -14.43 68.63 20.78
CA THR A 96 -13.11 69.18 21.16
C THR A 96 -12.03 68.23 20.69
N GLN A 97 -11.08 68.71 19.87
CA GLN A 97 -9.97 67.90 19.35
C GLN A 97 -8.85 67.86 20.38
N HIS A 98 -8.52 66.67 20.84
CA HIS A 98 -7.32 66.44 21.65
C HIS A 98 -6.19 65.96 20.72
N GLU A 99 -5.14 66.75 20.61
CA GLU A 99 -3.94 66.42 19.84
C GLU A 99 -3.15 65.34 20.57
N VAL A 100 -2.72 64.35 19.84
CA VAL A 100 -1.92 63.24 20.34
C VAL A 100 -0.71 63.00 19.45
N ILE A 101 0.28 62.29 19.97
CA ILE A 101 1.41 61.83 19.12
C ILE A 101 0.86 60.77 18.17
N HIS A 102 0.90 61.03 16.87
CA HIS A 102 0.24 60.26 15.85
C HIS A 102 0.89 58.88 15.56
N THR A 103 2.16 58.72 15.91
CA THR A 103 2.87 57.43 15.65
C THR A 103 2.98 56.66 16.95
N LEU A 104 2.33 55.48 16.95
CA LEU A 104 2.33 54.55 18.09
C LEU A 104 3.29 53.41 17.79
N TYR A 105 4.14 53.12 18.73
CA TYR A 105 5.05 51.98 18.70
C TYR A 105 4.71 51.01 19.81
N ARG A 106 4.68 49.71 19.53
CA ARG A 106 4.56 48.66 20.53
C ARG A 106 5.44 47.49 20.15
N ALA A 107 6.22 46.96 21.10
CA ALA A 107 6.98 45.72 20.94
C ALA A 107 6.91 44.96 22.26
N GLY A 108 6.62 43.66 22.17
CA GLY A 108 6.45 42.85 23.36
C GLY A 108 6.29 41.37 23.08
N THR A 109 6.10 40.66 24.17
CA THR A 109 5.84 39.24 24.14
C THR A 109 4.56 38.91 24.91
N ASP A 110 3.80 37.93 24.45
CA ASP A 110 2.68 37.36 25.16
C ASP A 110 2.83 35.84 25.23
N PHE A 111 2.30 35.27 26.26
CA PHE A 111 2.16 33.83 26.38
C PHE A 111 0.75 33.43 26.82
N TYR A 112 0.33 32.25 26.36
CA TYR A 112 -0.89 31.60 26.81
C TYR A 112 -0.62 30.14 27.15
N PHE A 113 -1.03 29.72 28.34
CA PHE A 113 -0.92 28.34 28.80
C PHE A 113 -2.29 27.78 29.14
N ASN A 114 -2.71 26.76 28.41
CA ASN A 114 -3.99 26.08 28.61
C ASN A 114 -3.90 25.16 29.84
N ILE A 115 -4.53 25.53 30.96
CA ILE A 115 -4.61 24.70 32.17
C ILE A 115 -5.74 23.67 32.02
N TYR A 116 -6.89 24.12 31.52
CA TYR A 116 -8.07 23.25 31.32
C TYR A 116 -8.92 23.76 30.16
N ASN A 117 -9.20 22.90 29.18
CA ASN A 117 -10.04 23.19 28.01
C ASN A 117 -11.19 22.20 27.85
N GLY A 118 -11.78 21.74 28.96
CA GLY A 118 -12.82 20.73 28.91
C GLY A 118 -12.32 19.32 28.60
N ASN A 119 -11.03 19.07 28.73
CA ASN A 119 -10.33 17.82 28.36
C ASN A 119 -10.17 17.60 26.83
N LYS A 120 -10.42 18.61 26.00
CA LYS A 120 -10.34 18.49 24.53
C LYS A 120 -8.95 18.10 24.05
N LEU A 121 -7.91 18.69 24.64
CA LEU A 121 -6.53 18.40 24.26
C LEU A 121 -6.16 16.93 24.49
N ASN A 122 -6.56 16.37 25.64
CA ASN A 122 -6.33 14.94 25.89
C ASN A 122 -7.14 14.03 24.94
N LEU A 123 -8.35 14.46 24.56
CA LEU A 123 -9.15 13.73 23.57
C LEU A 123 -8.51 13.81 22.18
N LYS A 124 -8.01 14.98 21.77
CA LYS A 124 -7.26 15.16 20.52
C LYS A 124 -6.03 14.26 20.47
N ILE A 125 -5.21 14.25 21.53
CA ILE A 125 -4.03 13.37 21.61
C ILE A 125 -4.42 11.90 21.44
N LYS A 126 -5.49 11.45 22.13
CA LYS A 126 -5.99 10.08 21.99
C LYS A 126 -6.50 9.76 20.59
N GLN A 127 -7.12 10.73 19.91
CA GLN A 127 -7.54 10.56 18.50
C GLN A 127 -6.34 10.38 17.59
N GLU A 128 -5.30 11.20 17.74
CA GLU A 128 -4.06 11.04 16.96
C GLU A 128 -3.35 9.70 17.26
N GLU A 129 -3.36 9.23 18.52
CA GLU A 129 -2.82 7.92 18.89
C GLU A 129 -3.60 6.75 18.24
N ILE A 130 -4.93 6.87 18.10
CA ILE A 130 -5.74 5.88 17.34
C ILE A 130 -5.45 5.96 15.85
N LEU A 131 -5.33 7.16 15.29
CA LEU A 131 -4.96 7.34 13.88
C LEU A 131 -3.59 6.74 13.58
N GLN A 132 -2.63 6.87 14.50
CA GLN A 132 -1.33 6.21 14.39
C GLN A 132 -1.48 4.68 14.36
N LYS A 133 -2.26 4.09 15.28
CA LYS A 133 -2.53 2.65 15.29
C LYS A 133 -3.15 2.16 13.97
N ILE A 134 -4.09 2.92 13.41
CA ILE A 134 -4.68 2.58 12.10
C ILE A 134 -3.60 2.57 11.02
N LYS A 135 -2.64 3.53 11.04
CA LYS A 135 -1.53 3.56 10.08
C LYS A 135 -0.54 2.40 10.27
N GLU A 136 -0.28 2.00 11.50
CA GLU A 136 0.52 0.81 11.81
C GLU A 136 -0.13 -0.47 11.26
N ILE A 137 -1.43 -0.67 11.50
CA ILE A 137 -2.17 -1.82 10.96
C ILE A 137 -2.17 -1.81 9.42
N ARG A 138 -2.36 -0.65 8.79
CA ARG A 138 -2.29 -0.53 7.32
C ARG A 138 -0.90 -0.79 6.75
N LYS A 139 0.14 -0.52 7.50
CA LYS A 139 1.49 -0.90 7.11
C LYS A 139 1.62 -2.43 7.08
N ASP A 140 1.14 -3.12 8.12
CA ASP A 140 1.19 -4.58 8.19
C ASP A 140 0.31 -5.21 7.08
N GLU A 141 -0.86 -4.64 6.79
CA GLU A 141 -1.70 -4.97 5.62
C GLU A 141 -0.92 -4.84 4.30
N SER A 142 -0.21 -3.72 4.12
CA SER A 142 0.61 -3.49 2.91
C SER A 142 1.74 -4.51 2.76
N ILE A 143 2.32 -4.97 3.86
CA ILE A 143 3.35 -6.03 3.84
C ILE A 143 2.72 -7.36 3.38
N SER A 144 1.59 -7.74 3.97
CA SER A 144 0.84 -8.96 3.59
C SER A 144 0.44 -8.93 2.11
N ASP A 145 -0.08 -7.83 1.61
CA ASP A 145 -0.45 -7.66 0.20
C ASP A 145 0.75 -7.79 -0.75
N ILE A 146 1.90 -7.22 -0.37
CA ILE A 146 3.14 -7.36 -1.15
C ILE A 146 3.64 -8.80 -1.11
N HIS A 147 3.55 -9.50 0.02
CA HIS A 147 3.90 -10.91 0.11
C HIS A 147 3.01 -11.76 -0.82
N TYR A 148 1.69 -11.55 -0.79
CA TYR A 148 0.76 -12.24 -1.71
C TYR A 148 1.07 -11.94 -3.17
N LYS A 149 1.29 -10.68 -3.52
CA LYS A 149 1.63 -10.27 -4.89
C LYS A 149 2.95 -10.87 -5.36
N ALA A 150 3.97 -10.88 -4.50
CA ALA A 150 5.27 -11.49 -4.79
C ALA A 150 5.14 -13.01 -4.96
N ALA A 151 4.35 -13.69 -4.10
CA ALA A 151 4.05 -15.10 -4.23
C ALA A 151 3.35 -15.42 -5.56
N SER A 152 2.34 -14.64 -5.93
CA SER A 152 1.63 -14.83 -7.20
C SER A 152 2.56 -14.69 -8.42
N LEU A 153 3.44 -13.67 -8.45
CA LEU A 153 4.39 -13.47 -9.53
C LEU A 153 5.49 -14.55 -9.56
N TYR A 154 5.94 -14.99 -8.41
CA TYR A 154 6.89 -16.10 -8.27
C TYR A 154 6.29 -17.40 -8.83
N LEU A 155 5.05 -17.72 -8.48
CA LEU A 155 4.33 -18.90 -8.97
C LEU A 155 4.03 -18.81 -10.47
N ASP A 156 3.71 -17.62 -11.01
CA ASP A 156 3.52 -17.43 -12.45
C ASP A 156 4.82 -17.67 -13.24
N LEU A 157 5.97 -17.23 -12.72
CA LEU A 157 7.26 -17.53 -13.32
C LEU A 157 7.56 -19.04 -13.25
N GLN A 158 7.32 -19.67 -12.11
CA GLN A 158 7.50 -21.13 -11.94
C GLN A 158 6.64 -21.90 -12.94
N LYS A 159 5.36 -21.55 -13.09
CA LYS A 159 4.46 -22.14 -14.08
C LYS A 159 5.02 -22.03 -15.51
N SER A 160 5.47 -20.86 -15.91
CA SER A 160 6.01 -20.60 -17.25
C SER A 160 7.29 -21.42 -17.52
N LEU A 161 8.15 -21.58 -16.51
CA LEU A 161 9.35 -22.43 -16.61
C LEU A 161 9.00 -23.91 -16.73
N MET A 162 8.00 -24.38 -15.97
CA MET A 162 7.50 -25.75 -16.09
C MET A 162 6.89 -26.00 -17.47
N PHE A 163 6.10 -25.07 -17.99
CA PHE A 163 5.54 -25.16 -19.36
C PHE A 163 6.64 -25.22 -20.41
N ARG A 164 7.70 -24.41 -20.29
CA ARG A 164 8.87 -24.48 -21.19
C ARG A 164 9.53 -25.87 -21.16
N LYS A 165 9.66 -26.46 -19.97
CA LYS A 165 10.22 -27.82 -19.84
C LYS A 165 9.35 -28.84 -20.56
N LEU A 166 8.04 -28.85 -20.28
CA LEU A 166 7.08 -29.78 -20.89
C LEU A 166 7.03 -29.67 -22.41
N ILE A 167 6.93 -28.44 -22.96
CA ILE A 167 6.85 -28.25 -24.41
C ILE A 167 8.17 -28.64 -25.12
N LYS A 168 9.33 -28.42 -24.49
CA LYS A 168 10.62 -28.84 -25.05
C LYS A 168 10.77 -30.36 -25.08
N GLU A 169 10.33 -31.06 -24.03
CA GLU A 169 10.26 -32.52 -24.00
C GLU A 169 9.35 -33.03 -25.13
N ASP A 170 8.15 -32.48 -25.23
CA ASP A 170 7.18 -32.86 -26.23
C ASP A 170 7.66 -32.60 -27.67
N ILE A 171 8.31 -31.46 -27.95
CA ILE A 171 8.93 -31.18 -29.27
C ILE A 171 10.00 -32.22 -29.63
N GLN A 172 10.78 -32.69 -28.65
CA GLN A 172 11.79 -33.75 -28.90
C GLN A 172 11.11 -35.05 -29.27
N ASP A 173 10.06 -35.45 -28.54
CA ASP A 173 9.29 -36.67 -28.81
C ASP A 173 8.61 -36.60 -30.19
N GLN A 174 8.04 -35.44 -30.55
CA GLN A 174 7.40 -35.25 -31.87
C GLN A 174 8.43 -35.27 -33.02
N LYS A 175 9.64 -34.75 -32.82
CA LYS A 175 10.73 -34.86 -33.81
C LYS A 175 11.16 -36.29 -34.05
N LEU A 176 11.18 -37.13 -33.02
CA LEU A 176 11.48 -38.58 -33.18
C LEU A 176 10.33 -39.26 -33.92
N GLN A 177 9.09 -38.97 -33.53
CA GLN A 177 7.88 -39.55 -34.20
C GLN A 177 7.83 -39.14 -35.69
N LEU A 178 8.13 -37.88 -36.02
CA LEU A 178 8.20 -37.40 -37.41
C LEU A 178 9.22 -38.20 -38.24
N LYS A 179 10.39 -38.53 -37.69
CA LYS A 179 11.41 -39.35 -38.37
C LYS A 179 10.88 -40.76 -38.65
N GLU A 180 10.17 -41.36 -37.69
CA GLU A 180 9.54 -42.68 -37.87
C GLU A 180 8.50 -42.62 -39.00
N ILE A 181 7.62 -41.62 -39.01
CA ILE A 181 6.59 -41.38 -40.02
C ILE A 181 7.25 -41.12 -41.41
N GLN A 182 8.28 -40.33 -41.50
CA GLN A 182 9.05 -40.08 -42.74
C GLN A 182 9.67 -41.39 -43.30
N SER A 183 10.16 -42.28 -42.43
CA SER A 183 10.68 -43.58 -42.83
C SER A 183 9.60 -44.46 -43.40
N LEU A 184 8.45 -44.54 -42.79
CA LEU A 184 7.29 -45.28 -43.28
C LEU A 184 6.81 -44.78 -44.64
N TYR A 185 6.79 -43.44 -44.83
CA TYR A 185 6.47 -42.84 -46.13
C TYR A 185 7.49 -43.24 -47.23
N LYS A 186 8.78 -43.17 -46.94
CA LYS A 186 9.83 -43.58 -47.90
C LYS A 186 9.71 -45.04 -48.33
N ASN A 187 9.20 -45.90 -47.44
CA ASN A 187 8.93 -47.31 -47.70
C ASN A 187 7.56 -47.56 -48.35
N GLY A 188 6.77 -46.50 -48.66
CA GLY A 188 5.48 -46.61 -49.30
C GLY A 188 4.33 -47.14 -48.41
N VAL A 189 4.54 -47.12 -47.07
CA VAL A 189 3.58 -47.67 -46.09
C VAL A 189 2.47 -46.72 -45.76
N ILE A 190 2.75 -45.40 -45.78
CA ILE A 190 1.80 -44.33 -45.44
C ILE A 190 1.76 -43.23 -46.50
N LEU A 191 0.79 -42.31 -46.40
CA LEU A 191 0.58 -41.21 -47.34
C LEU A 191 1.46 -40.01 -47.00
N LYS A 192 1.78 -39.22 -48.05
CA LYS A 192 2.49 -37.92 -47.87
C LYS A 192 1.69 -36.95 -47.00
N SER A 193 0.35 -37.03 -46.99
CA SER A 193 -0.52 -36.23 -46.11
C SER A 193 -0.20 -36.43 -44.64
N ASP A 194 0.18 -37.66 -44.22
CA ASP A 194 0.49 -37.98 -42.82
C ASP A 194 1.77 -37.29 -42.35
N VAL A 195 2.78 -37.26 -43.23
CA VAL A 195 4.01 -36.50 -43.01
C VAL A 195 3.73 -35.01 -42.86
N LEU A 196 2.98 -34.41 -43.81
CA LEU A 196 2.66 -32.97 -43.80
C LEU A 196 1.83 -32.60 -42.57
N ARG A 197 0.90 -33.43 -42.10
CA ARG A 197 0.14 -33.17 -40.87
C ARG A 197 1.04 -33.20 -39.63
N THR A 198 1.97 -34.15 -39.55
CA THR A 198 2.92 -34.23 -38.45
C THR A 198 3.90 -33.04 -38.43
N GLU A 199 4.37 -32.59 -39.59
CA GLU A 199 5.21 -31.38 -39.73
C GLU A 199 4.45 -30.14 -39.28
N LEU A 200 3.16 -30.00 -39.66
CA LEU A 200 2.33 -28.88 -39.23
C LEU A 200 2.10 -28.89 -37.72
N ASP A 201 1.85 -30.06 -37.12
CA ASP A 201 1.68 -30.21 -35.69
C ASP A 201 2.96 -29.81 -34.91
N LEU A 202 4.10 -30.32 -35.37
CA LEU A 202 5.40 -29.92 -34.80
C LEU A 202 5.64 -28.39 -34.88
N SER A 203 5.32 -27.76 -36.04
CA SER A 203 5.45 -26.31 -36.18
C SER A 203 4.56 -25.53 -35.20
N LYS A 204 3.32 -25.98 -34.93
CA LYS A 204 2.45 -25.38 -33.92
C LYS A 204 3.06 -25.43 -32.52
N ARG A 205 3.74 -26.54 -32.14
CA ARG A 205 4.43 -26.68 -30.87
C ARG A 205 5.64 -25.74 -30.77
N GLU A 206 6.38 -25.55 -31.85
CA GLU A 206 7.51 -24.62 -31.89
C GLU A 206 7.02 -23.15 -31.74
N ILE A 207 5.87 -22.80 -32.32
CA ILE A 207 5.21 -21.50 -32.09
C ILE A 207 4.81 -21.35 -30.62
N ALA A 208 4.22 -22.38 -30.00
CA ALA A 208 3.85 -22.35 -28.58
C ALA A 208 5.08 -22.14 -27.67
N LEU A 209 6.23 -22.76 -28.02
CA LEU A 209 7.47 -22.55 -27.29
C LEU A 209 7.91 -21.06 -27.32
N ILE A 210 7.82 -20.40 -28.49
CA ILE A 210 8.16 -18.98 -28.61
C ILE A 210 7.26 -18.13 -27.68
N THR A 211 5.96 -18.41 -27.64
CA THR A 211 5.02 -17.73 -26.74
C THR A 211 5.41 -17.92 -25.27
N ILE A 212 5.71 -19.16 -24.86
CA ILE A 212 6.11 -19.49 -23.49
C ILE A 212 7.43 -18.77 -23.11
N GLU A 213 8.39 -18.70 -24.05
CA GLU A 213 9.66 -17.98 -23.78
C GLU A 213 9.44 -16.48 -23.58
N ASN A 214 8.52 -15.85 -24.31
CA ASN A 214 8.11 -14.48 -24.06
C ASN A 214 7.38 -14.32 -22.72
N ASP A 215 6.49 -15.26 -22.36
CA ASP A 215 5.81 -15.23 -21.06
C ASP A 215 6.79 -15.33 -19.89
N ILE A 216 7.86 -16.11 -20.03
CA ILE A 216 8.95 -16.17 -19.03
C ILE A 216 9.63 -14.81 -18.88
N LEU A 217 9.97 -14.13 -19.99
CA LEU A 217 10.58 -12.80 -19.93
C LEU A 217 9.68 -11.79 -19.23
N ILE A 218 8.38 -11.79 -19.57
CA ILE A 218 7.37 -10.92 -18.94
C ILE A 218 7.22 -11.22 -17.45
N ALA A 219 7.10 -12.49 -17.08
CA ALA A 219 6.96 -12.92 -15.68
C ALA A 219 8.22 -12.56 -14.87
N THR A 220 9.41 -12.77 -15.45
CA THR A 220 10.69 -12.41 -14.83
C THR A 220 10.77 -10.92 -14.59
N GLN A 221 10.44 -10.06 -15.57
CA GLN A 221 10.46 -8.61 -15.40
C GLN A 221 9.49 -8.14 -14.31
N LYS A 222 8.26 -8.68 -14.31
CA LYS A 222 7.28 -8.34 -13.27
C LYS A 222 7.78 -8.68 -11.87
N LEU A 223 8.43 -9.84 -11.71
CA LEU A 223 9.00 -10.26 -10.44
C LEU A 223 10.20 -9.38 -10.07
N ASN A 224 11.09 -9.10 -11.01
CA ASN A 224 12.26 -8.25 -10.81
C ASN A 224 11.90 -6.84 -10.31
N ILE A 225 10.84 -6.25 -10.86
CA ILE A 225 10.34 -4.95 -10.42
C ILE A 225 9.94 -4.97 -8.93
N ILE A 226 9.27 -6.04 -8.48
CA ILE A 226 8.76 -6.08 -7.10
C ILE A 226 9.88 -6.39 -6.09
N ILE A 227 10.88 -7.21 -6.49
CA ILE A 227 12.04 -7.55 -5.64
C ILE A 227 13.20 -6.54 -5.78
N GLY A 228 13.07 -5.52 -6.62
CA GLY A 228 14.03 -4.43 -6.72
C GLY A 228 15.35 -4.79 -7.40
N VAL A 229 15.36 -5.76 -8.32
CA VAL A 229 16.56 -6.12 -9.12
C VAL A 229 16.40 -5.61 -10.56
N PRO A 230 17.51 -5.48 -11.34
CA PRO A 230 17.45 -5.07 -12.74
C PRO A 230 16.51 -5.96 -13.57
N ASP A 231 15.75 -5.38 -14.51
CA ASP A 231 14.74 -6.06 -15.31
C ASP A 231 15.25 -7.31 -16.05
N GLU A 232 16.52 -7.31 -16.44
CA GLU A 232 17.15 -8.36 -17.24
C GLU A 232 17.79 -9.47 -16.38
N THR A 233 17.68 -9.38 -15.05
CA THR A 233 18.19 -10.42 -14.14
C THR A 233 17.41 -11.71 -14.34
N VAL A 234 18.10 -12.80 -14.61
CA VAL A 234 17.49 -14.12 -14.74
C VAL A 234 17.18 -14.65 -13.34
N VAL A 235 15.88 -14.80 -13.01
CA VAL A 235 15.45 -15.40 -11.75
C VAL A 235 15.01 -16.83 -12.00
N ILE A 236 15.50 -17.75 -11.17
CA ILE A 236 15.10 -19.16 -11.16
C ILE A 236 14.48 -19.44 -9.80
N PRO A 237 13.15 -19.67 -9.75
CA PRO A 237 12.48 -20.11 -8.54
C PRO A 237 13.02 -21.48 -8.09
N GLU A 238 13.30 -21.62 -6.79
CA GLU A 238 13.55 -22.92 -6.19
C GLU A 238 12.23 -23.70 -6.16
N ASP A 239 12.29 -25.01 -6.48
CA ASP A 239 11.09 -25.83 -6.49
C ASP A 239 10.44 -25.89 -5.08
N THR A 240 9.21 -25.41 -4.99
CA THR A 240 8.38 -25.55 -3.79
C THR A 240 7.26 -26.56 -4.11
N ASP A 241 7.59 -27.83 -4.05
CA ASP A 241 6.62 -28.94 -4.36
C ASP A 241 5.57 -29.15 -3.27
N THR A 242 5.46 -28.28 -2.29
CA THR A 242 4.54 -28.47 -1.18
C THR A 242 3.17 -27.84 -1.42
N ILE A 243 2.24 -28.62 -1.96
CA ILE A 243 0.82 -28.34 -1.75
C ILE A 243 0.56 -28.55 -0.26
N HIS A 244 0.26 -27.47 0.45
CA HIS A 244 -0.02 -27.50 1.89
C HIS A 244 -1.42 -28.08 2.13
N GLU A 245 -1.57 -29.41 2.08
CA GLU A 245 -2.79 -30.07 2.57
C GLU A 245 -2.83 -29.97 4.11
N LYS A 246 -3.18 -28.81 4.65
CA LYS A 246 -3.60 -28.70 6.05
C LYS A 246 -5.09 -28.95 6.13
N ASN A 247 -5.50 -29.94 6.90
CA ASN A 247 -6.92 -30.19 7.23
C ASN A 247 -7.45 -29.13 8.21
N ILE A 248 -7.39 -27.86 7.80
CA ILE A 248 -7.95 -26.75 8.57
C ILE A 248 -9.38 -26.53 8.07
N THR A 249 -10.31 -26.50 8.99
CA THR A 249 -11.75 -26.30 8.68
C THR A 249 -12.04 -24.84 8.34
N TYR A 250 -13.18 -24.60 7.69
CA TYR A 250 -13.66 -23.22 7.45
C TYR A 250 -13.78 -22.41 8.74
N ASP A 251 -14.32 -23.02 9.80
CA ASP A 251 -14.55 -22.33 11.09
C ASP A 251 -13.23 -21.88 11.74
N GLU A 252 -12.19 -22.71 11.63
CA GLU A 252 -10.85 -22.35 12.11
C GLU A 252 -10.24 -21.19 11.30
N TYR A 253 -10.41 -21.13 9.97
CA TYR A 253 -9.99 -20.00 9.16
C TYR A 253 -10.77 -18.73 9.47
N LEU A 254 -12.08 -18.88 9.73
CA LEU A 254 -12.91 -17.75 10.12
C LEU A 254 -12.50 -17.18 11.50
N GLU A 255 -12.18 -18.06 12.47
CA GLU A 255 -11.65 -17.63 13.77
C GLU A 255 -10.29 -16.90 13.62
N GLN A 256 -9.40 -17.42 12.78
CA GLN A 256 -8.14 -16.74 12.46
C GLN A 256 -8.38 -15.37 11.84
N ALA A 257 -9.33 -15.25 10.89
CA ALA A 257 -9.65 -13.98 10.27
C ALA A 257 -10.15 -12.94 11.27
N PHE A 258 -11.04 -13.28 12.20
CA PHE A 258 -11.45 -12.36 13.26
C PHE A 258 -10.33 -12.00 14.23
N ARG A 259 -9.31 -12.84 14.35
CA ARG A 259 -8.16 -12.58 15.20
C ARG A 259 -7.08 -11.72 14.53
N TYR A 260 -6.88 -11.85 13.23
CA TYR A 260 -5.73 -11.30 12.52
C TYR A 260 -6.06 -10.37 11.35
N SER A 261 -7.32 -10.34 10.86
CA SER A 261 -7.71 -9.48 9.73
C SER A 261 -7.45 -8.01 10.02
N PHE A 262 -6.73 -7.38 9.13
CA PHE A 262 -6.44 -5.95 9.18
C PHE A 262 -7.71 -5.10 9.10
N ASP A 263 -8.64 -5.43 8.18
CA ASP A 263 -9.93 -4.74 8.02
C ASP A 263 -10.75 -4.76 9.32
N TYR A 264 -10.77 -5.91 10.04
CA TYR A 264 -11.47 -6.01 11.32
C TYR A 264 -10.90 -5.07 12.37
N HIS A 265 -9.58 -5.06 12.51
CA HIS A 265 -8.90 -4.20 13.47
C HIS A 265 -9.02 -2.72 13.10
N ILE A 266 -8.91 -2.35 11.81
CA ILE A 266 -9.06 -0.97 11.35
C ILE A 266 -10.47 -0.47 11.65
N SER A 267 -11.51 -1.22 11.31
CA SER A 267 -12.91 -0.81 11.55
C SER A 267 -13.22 -0.68 13.06
N GLY A 268 -12.64 -1.55 13.88
CA GLY A 268 -12.71 -1.43 15.35
C GLY A 268 -12.05 -0.13 15.85
N GLN A 269 -10.85 0.22 15.35
CA GLN A 269 -10.18 1.48 15.70
C GLN A 269 -10.96 2.72 15.20
N GLN A 270 -11.62 2.65 14.05
CA GLN A 270 -12.48 3.73 13.53
C GLN A 270 -13.67 3.97 14.42
N THR A 271 -14.29 2.90 14.94
CA THR A 271 -15.38 3.01 15.94
C THR A 271 -14.88 3.69 17.22
N GLU A 272 -13.72 3.33 17.76
CA GLU A 272 -13.12 4.00 18.93
C GLU A 272 -12.78 5.47 18.64
N LEU A 273 -12.28 5.78 17.46
CA LEU A 273 -12.03 7.16 17.02
C LEU A 273 -13.34 8.00 17.04
N SER A 274 -14.42 7.44 16.51
CA SER A 274 -15.74 8.10 16.50
C SER A 274 -16.29 8.31 17.91
N LYS A 275 -16.08 7.36 18.85
CA LYS A 275 -16.41 7.54 20.28
C LYS A 275 -15.64 8.71 20.90
N LEU A 276 -14.37 8.87 20.58
CA LEU A 276 -13.57 10.00 21.06
C LEU A 276 -14.04 11.33 20.46
N ARG A 277 -14.39 11.37 19.17
CA ARG A 277 -14.96 12.54 18.51
C ARG A 277 -16.28 12.98 19.17
N LEU A 278 -17.17 12.05 19.48
CA LEU A 278 -18.39 12.36 20.22
C LEU A 278 -18.07 12.94 21.61
N LYS A 279 -17.08 12.39 22.34
CA LYS A 279 -16.64 12.93 23.64
C LYS A 279 -16.07 14.34 23.48
N GLU A 280 -15.31 14.62 22.43
CA GLU A 280 -14.75 15.94 22.14
C GLU A 280 -15.86 16.95 21.83
N VAL A 281 -16.84 16.62 20.99
CA VAL A 281 -17.99 17.47 20.72
C VAL A 281 -18.78 17.76 22.00
N LYS A 282 -18.99 16.76 22.87
CA LYS A 282 -19.62 16.97 24.17
C LYS A 282 -18.80 17.86 25.13
N ALA A 283 -17.48 17.93 24.92
CA ALA A 283 -16.59 18.80 25.71
C ALA A 283 -16.66 20.29 25.31
N ASN A 284 -17.32 20.63 24.18
CA ASN A 284 -17.52 22.02 23.74
C ASN A 284 -18.32 22.88 24.74
N VAL A 285 -19.15 22.25 25.56
CA VAL A 285 -19.95 22.93 26.60
C VAL A 285 -19.27 22.95 27.96
N ARG A 286 -17.95 22.77 28.00
CA ARG A 286 -17.19 22.86 29.25
C ARG A 286 -16.40 24.18 29.33
N PRO A 287 -16.13 24.71 30.53
CA PRO A 287 -15.35 25.91 30.69
C PRO A 287 -13.90 25.68 30.22
N GLN A 288 -13.22 26.80 29.91
CA GLN A 288 -11.80 26.82 29.61
C GLN A 288 -11.09 27.72 30.63
N ILE A 289 -9.94 27.29 31.12
CA ILE A 289 -9.14 28.00 32.10
C ILE A 289 -7.70 28.01 31.58
N GLY A 290 -7.13 29.21 31.46
CA GLY A 290 -5.77 29.38 31.01
C GLY A 290 -5.02 30.42 31.85
N LEU A 291 -3.72 30.26 31.93
CA LEU A 291 -2.78 31.26 32.40
C LEU A 291 -2.34 32.08 31.19
N TYR A 292 -2.36 33.38 31.31
CA TYR A 292 -1.83 34.26 30.27
C TYR A 292 -0.90 35.30 30.87
N GLY A 293 0.02 35.78 30.09
CA GLY A 293 0.85 36.93 30.46
C GLY A 293 1.24 37.73 29.22
N GLU A 294 1.49 38.99 29.44
CA GLU A 294 1.93 39.93 28.43
C GLU A 294 2.97 40.85 29.03
N PHE A 295 4.05 41.10 28.31
CA PHE A 295 5.03 42.12 28.63
C PHE A 295 5.34 42.90 27.36
N TYR A 296 5.21 44.26 27.41
CA TYR A 296 5.49 45.09 26.26
C TYR A 296 6.10 46.42 26.61
N PHE A 297 6.83 46.98 25.67
CA PHE A 297 7.25 48.36 25.58
C PHE A 297 6.34 49.08 24.60
N ALA A 298 5.89 50.27 24.93
CA ALA A 298 5.10 51.07 24.01
C ALA A 298 5.41 52.59 24.16
N ASN A 299 5.13 53.34 23.09
CA ASN A 299 5.28 54.78 23.03
C ASN A 299 4.32 55.34 21.97
N PRO A 300 3.62 56.43 22.23
CA PRO A 300 3.27 56.99 23.52
C PRO A 300 2.07 56.26 24.15
N GLN A 301 1.73 56.62 25.39
CA GLN A 301 0.46 56.27 26.01
C GLN A 301 -0.55 57.40 25.75
N ILE A 302 -1.57 57.12 24.91
CA ILE A 302 -2.59 58.12 24.50
C ILE A 302 -4.00 57.78 24.94
N PHE A 303 -4.24 56.64 25.55
CA PHE A 303 -5.59 56.19 25.92
C PHE A 303 -6.01 56.54 27.35
N LEU A 304 -5.06 57.01 28.19
CA LEU A 304 -5.30 57.45 29.55
C LEU A 304 -4.85 58.92 29.71
N TYR A 305 -5.64 59.72 30.39
CA TYR A 305 -5.30 61.09 30.71
C TYR A 305 -4.63 61.15 32.09
N PRO A 306 -3.55 61.93 32.28
CA PRO A 306 -2.78 62.69 31.25
C PRO A 306 -1.97 61.80 30.32
N TYR A 307 -1.88 62.20 29.05
CA TYR A 307 -1.10 61.47 28.03
C TYR A 307 0.38 61.42 28.39
N ASN A 308 1.03 60.28 28.17
CA ASN A 308 2.45 60.15 28.41
C ASN A 308 3.22 59.99 27.08
N PRO A 309 4.05 60.94 26.68
CA PRO A 309 4.80 60.87 25.42
C PRO A 309 6.04 59.96 25.47
N ASN A 310 6.40 59.47 26.66
CA ASN A 310 7.61 58.68 26.86
C ASN A 310 7.37 57.19 26.60
N TRP A 311 8.46 56.44 26.42
CA TRP A 311 8.43 55.00 26.42
C TRP A 311 8.08 54.50 27.80
N TYR A 312 7.20 53.50 27.82
CA TYR A 312 6.84 52.82 29.05
C TYR A 312 6.82 51.28 28.82
N SER A 313 6.90 50.51 29.87
CA SER A 313 6.71 49.06 29.83
C SER A 313 5.59 48.66 30.77
N LEU A 314 4.87 47.61 30.38
CA LEU A 314 3.84 47.05 31.23
C LEU A 314 3.91 45.51 31.16
N GLY A 315 3.90 44.89 32.34
CA GLY A 315 3.78 43.41 32.47
C GLY A 315 2.47 43.05 33.17
N ILE A 316 1.75 42.12 32.58
CA ILE A 316 0.49 41.59 33.13
C ILE A 316 0.57 40.10 33.14
N VAL A 317 0.22 39.45 34.25
CA VAL A 317 0.04 37.97 34.35
C VAL A 317 -1.27 37.74 35.07
N GLY A 318 -2.06 36.78 34.56
CA GLY A 318 -3.36 36.51 35.11
C GLY A 318 -3.95 35.18 34.70
N LEU A 319 -5.02 34.77 35.38
CA LEU A 319 -5.83 33.65 35.02
C LEU A 319 -7.06 34.12 34.22
N LYS A 320 -7.34 33.46 33.11
CA LYS A 320 -8.51 33.71 32.27
C LYS A 320 -9.41 32.48 32.30
N ALA A 321 -10.64 32.64 32.79
CA ALA A 321 -11.68 31.63 32.67
C ALA A 321 -12.74 32.10 31.68
N SER A 322 -13.13 31.22 30.75
CA SER A 322 -14.19 31.51 29.79
C SER A 322 -15.15 30.36 29.65
N PHE A 323 -16.43 30.68 29.53
CA PHE A 323 -17.51 29.74 29.30
C PHE A 323 -18.47 30.32 28.27
N SER A 324 -18.63 29.60 27.14
CA SER A 324 -19.53 30.05 26.08
C SER A 324 -20.95 29.56 26.35
N ILE A 325 -21.83 30.45 26.84
CA ILE A 325 -23.25 30.13 27.09
C ILE A 325 -23.92 29.68 25.78
N SER A 326 -23.62 30.33 24.66
CA SER A 326 -24.19 29.97 23.37
C SER A 326 -23.81 28.54 22.91
N SER A 327 -22.73 27.98 23.42
CA SER A 327 -22.37 26.60 23.14
C SER A 327 -23.38 25.59 23.66
N LEU A 328 -24.17 25.93 24.67
CA LEU A 328 -25.22 25.06 25.23
C LEU A 328 -26.28 24.70 24.17
N TYR A 329 -26.66 25.65 23.33
CA TYR A 329 -27.66 25.42 22.28
C TYR A 329 -27.06 25.18 20.91
N HIS A 330 -25.90 25.78 20.58
CA HIS A 330 -25.21 25.54 19.32
C HIS A 330 -24.59 24.12 19.21
N ASN A 331 -24.35 23.46 20.37
CA ASN A 331 -23.70 22.15 20.37
C ASN A 331 -24.67 20.97 20.28
N THR A 332 -25.99 21.20 20.46
CA THR A 332 -26.99 20.12 20.45
C THR A 332 -26.98 19.34 19.14
N GLN A 333 -27.07 20.03 18.01
CA GLN A 333 -27.09 19.39 16.70
C GLN A 333 -25.72 18.77 16.34
N LYS A 334 -24.63 19.39 16.79
CA LYS A 334 -23.27 18.82 16.62
C LYS A 334 -23.11 17.51 17.39
N ALA A 335 -23.65 17.46 18.63
CA ALA A 335 -23.63 16.25 19.45
C ALA A 335 -24.53 15.15 18.86
N GLN A 336 -25.69 15.53 18.32
CA GLN A 336 -26.56 14.58 17.62
C GLN A 336 -25.90 14.03 16.36
N ALA A 337 -25.27 14.88 15.53
CA ALA A 337 -24.53 14.45 14.34
C ALA A 337 -23.39 13.48 14.72
N ALA A 338 -22.58 13.84 15.71
CA ALA A 338 -21.48 12.98 16.16
C ALA A 338 -21.97 11.64 16.78
N LYS A 339 -23.20 11.62 17.36
CA LYS A 339 -23.81 10.37 17.82
C LYS A 339 -24.21 9.48 16.64
N LEU A 340 -24.83 10.06 15.61
CA LEU A 340 -25.22 9.33 14.40
C LEU A 340 -23.96 8.84 13.62
N GLU A 341 -22.88 9.62 13.61
CA GLU A 341 -21.59 9.17 13.05
C GLU A 341 -21.05 7.95 13.80
N LEU A 342 -21.14 7.92 15.13
CA LEU A 342 -20.76 6.75 15.91
C LEU A 342 -21.64 5.54 15.59
N GLU A 343 -22.95 5.70 15.56
CA GLU A 343 -23.90 4.63 15.20
C GLU A 343 -23.60 4.09 13.78
N LYS A 344 -23.28 4.98 12.84
CA LYS A 344 -22.86 4.61 11.48
C LYS A 344 -21.58 3.79 11.49
N GLU A 345 -20.56 4.17 12.27
CA GLU A 345 -19.31 3.41 12.35
C GLU A 345 -19.50 2.04 13.03
N GLU A 346 -20.39 1.93 14.02
CA GLU A 346 -20.76 0.65 14.64
C GLU A 346 -21.44 -0.29 13.62
N ILE A 347 -22.29 0.26 12.75
CA ILE A 347 -22.91 -0.51 11.64
C ILE A 347 -21.83 -0.88 10.60
N ALA A 348 -20.92 0.03 10.27
CA ALA A 348 -19.83 -0.24 9.33
C ALA A 348 -18.91 -1.36 9.83
N HIS A 349 -18.62 -1.41 11.13
CA HIS A 349 -17.85 -2.49 11.73
C HIS A 349 -18.55 -3.85 11.58
N LYS A 350 -19.87 -3.92 11.83
CA LYS A 350 -20.67 -5.14 11.59
C LYS A 350 -20.69 -5.55 10.11
N ASN A 351 -20.79 -4.57 9.21
CA ASN A 351 -20.69 -4.84 7.77
C ASN A 351 -19.30 -5.40 7.38
N THR A 352 -18.24 -4.96 8.06
CA THR A 352 -16.89 -5.53 7.88
C THR A 352 -16.83 -6.98 8.36
N GLU A 353 -17.50 -7.33 9.47
CA GLU A 353 -17.63 -8.72 9.92
C GLU A 353 -18.31 -9.61 8.85
N ASP A 354 -19.40 -9.13 8.27
CA ASP A 354 -20.12 -9.86 7.22
C ASP A 354 -19.26 -10.01 5.95
N LYS A 355 -18.53 -8.97 5.56
CA LYS A 355 -17.58 -9.02 4.44
C LYS A 355 -16.47 -10.06 4.69
N ILE A 356 -15.87 -10.06 5.86
CA ILE A 356 -14.83 -11.04 6.24
C ILE A 356 -15.38 -12.49 6.12
N ARG A 357 -16.61 -12.73 6.60
CA ARG A 357 -17.24 -14.04 6.46
C ARG A 357 -17.38 -14.46 4.99
N GLN A 358 -17.76 -13.52 4.11
CA GLN A 358 -17.90 -13.77 2.68
C GLN A 358 -16.54 -14.05 2.04
N ASP A 359 -15.56 -13.19 2.27
CA ASP A 359 -14.23 -13.25 1.67
C ASP A 359 -13.51 -14.56 2.09
N VAL A 360 -13.56 -14.90 3.39
CA VAL A 360 -12.97 -16.16 3.90
C VAL A 360 -13.70 -17.37 3.32
N LYS A 361 -15.04 -17.34 3.22
CA LYS A 361 -15.80 -18.45 2.64
C LYS A 361 -15.45 -18.66 1.18
N GLU A 362 -15.39 -17.58 0.41
CA GLU A 362 -15.00 -17.65 -1.00
C GLU A 362 -13.58 -18.18 -1.16
N ALA A 363 -12.61 -17.60 -0.44
CA ALA A 363 -11.21 -18.03 -0.52
C ALA A 363 -11.04 -19.51 -0.12
N TYR A 364 -11.72 -19.97 0.94
CA TYR A 364 -11.70 -21.34 1.38
C TYR A 364 -12.30 -22.30 0.34
N LEU A 365 -13.46 -21.98 -0.23
CA LEU A 365 -14.09 -22.81 -1.26
C LEU A 365 -13.24 -22.85 -2.53
N ARG A 366 -12.63 -21.74 -2.95
CA ARG A 366 -11.73 -21.73 -4.11
C ARG A 366 -10.45 -22.51 -3.88
N TYR A 367 -9.95 -22.52 -2.65
CA TYR A 367 -8.80 -23.34 -2.30
C TYR A 367 -9.14 -24.84 -2.32
N THR A 368 -10.25 -25.26 -1.70
CA THR A 368 -10.69 -26.66 -1.70
C THR A 368 -11.03 -27.15 -3.10
N GLU A 369 -11.70 -26.32 -3.93
CA GLU A 369 -11.95 -26.59 -5.34
C GLU A 369 -10.63 -26.84 -6.11
N ALA A 370 -9.62 -25.99 -5.89
CA ALA A 370 -8.33 -26.12 -6.56
C ALA A 370 -7.60 -27.41 -6.16
N LEU A 371 -7.69 -27.84 -4.91
CA LEU A 371 -7.13 -29.13 -4.46
C LEU A 371 -7.79 -30.33 -5.16
N GLU A 372 -9.10 -30.30 -5.30
CA GLU A 372 -9.82 -31.39 -6.03
C GLU A 372 -9.49 -31.40 -7.54
N GLN A 373 -9.31 -30.16 -8.13
CA GLN A 373 -8.86 -30.06 -9.53
C GLN A 373 -7.47 -30.67 -9.74
N VAL A 374 -6.55 -30.55 -8.80
CA VAL A 374 -5.22 -31.19 -8.89
C VAL A 374 -5.40 -32.74 -8.94
N LYS A 375 -6.19 -33.32 -8.05
CA LYS A 375 -6.43 -34.77 -8.02
C LYS A 375 -7.04 -35.31 -9.33
N LEU A 376 -8.01 -34.54 -9.87
CA LEU A 376 -8.62 -34.92 -11.15
C LEU A 376 -7.64 -34.75 -12.32
N ALA A 377 -6.82 -33.73 -12.32
CA ALA A 377 -5.79 -33.51 -13.35
C ALA A 377 -4.73 -34.61 -13.34
N GLU A 378 -4.34 -35.16 -12.17
CA GLU A 378 -3.44 -36.32 -12.07
C GLU A 378 -4.03 -37.56 -12.74
N ILE A 379 -5.33 -37.84 -12.51
CA ILE A 379 -6.05 -38.94 -13.15
C ILE A 379 -6.09 -38.70 -14.66
N ASN A 380 -6.40 -37.48 -15.11
CA ASN A 380 -6.47 -37.15 -16.54
C ASN A 380 -5.14 -37.36 -17.25
N VAL A 381 -4.02 -36.98 -16.65
CA VAL A 381 -2.68 -37.24 -17.21
C VAL A 381 -2.41 -38.73 -17.34
N SER A 382 -2.76 -39.51 -16.32
CA SER A 382 -2.61 -40.98 -16.37
C SER A 382 -3.42 -41.61 -17.51
N GLN A 383 -4.67 -41.19 -17.66
CA GLN A 383 -5.56 -41.70 -18.74
C GLN A 383 -5.07 -41.25 -20.13
N ALA A 384 -4.68 -40.01 -20.29
CA ALA A 384 -4.17 -39.48 -21.55
C ALA A 384 -2.86 -40.19 -21.97
N LYS A 385 -1.96 -40.46 -21.03
CA LYS A 385 -0.73 -41.22 -21.27
C LYS A 385 -0.99 -42.61 -21.75
N GLU A 386 -1.95 -43.32 -21.15
CA GLU A 386 -2.33 -44.66 -21.58
C GLU A 386 -3.02 -44.64 -22.94
N ASN A 387 -3.88 -43.64 -23.21
CA ASN A 387 -4.51 -43.46 -24.52
C ASN A 387 -3.44 -43.27 -25.63
N VAL A 388 -2.44 -42.39 -25.42
CA VAL A 388 -1.35 -42.24 -26.37
C VAL A 388 -0.61 -43.56 -26.60
N ARG A 389 -0.35 -44.36 -25.55
CA ARG A 389 0.30 -45.66 -25.69
C ARG A 389 -0.50 -46.61 -26.59
N ILE A 390 -1.80 -46.68 -26.39
CA ILE A 390 -2.69 -47.55 -27.19
C ILE A 390 -2.74 -47.08 -28.65
N ILE A 391 -3.04 -45.78 -28.88
CA ILE A 391 -3.20 -45.22 -30.23
C ILE A 391 -1.87 -45.26 -31.00
N LYS A 392 -0.73 -45.03 -30.35
CA LYS A 392 0.59 -45.15 -30.97
C LYS A 392 0.80 -46.59 -31.49
N ASN A 393 0.50 -47.62 -30.68
CA ASN A 393 0.65 -49.01 -31.09
C ASN A 393 -0.30 -49.39 -32.24
N THR A 394 -1.56 -48.93 -32.21
CA THR A 394 -2.54 -49.21 -33.28
C THR A 394 -2.20 -48.48 -34.58
N TYR A 395 -1.66 -47.26 -34.52
CA TYR A 395 -1.19 -46.51 -35.69
C TYR A 395 -0.03 -47.25 -36.40
N PHE A 396 1.01 -47.64 -35.64
CA PHE A 396 2.14 -48.35 -36.21
C PHE A 396 1.76 -49.78 -36.68
N SER A 397 0.65 -50.34 -36.19
CA SER A 397 0.02 -51.57 -36.70
C SER A 397 -0.95 -51.33 -37.86
N GLN A 398 -1.05 -50.08 -38.37
CA GLN A 398 -1.92 -49.67 -39.51
C GLN A 398 -3.43 -49.85 -39.23
N THR A 399 -3.86 -49.79 -37.96
CA THR A 399 -5.26 -49.97 -37.56
C THR A 399 -5.91 -48.67 -37.04
N SER A 400 -5.18 -47.57 -36.95
CA SER A 400 -5.72 -46.24 -36.65
C SER A 400 -5.14 -45.17 -37.56
N LEU A 401 -5.76 -43.98 -37.61
CA LEU A 401 -5.35 -42.85 -38.45
C LEU A 401 -4.26 -42.03 -37.78
N ILE A 402 -3.48 -41.29 -38.57
CA ILE A 402 -2.52 -40.28 -38.05
C ILE A 402 -3.21 -39.21 -37.23
N THR A 403 -4.43 -38.82 -37.60
CA THR A 403 -5.23 -37.85 -36.84
C THR A 403 -5.45 -38.28 -35.41
N ASP A 404 -5.78 -39.59 -35.19
CA ASP A 404 -6.03 -40.13 -33.87
C ASP A 404 -4.78 -40.08 -33.00
N LEU A 405 -3.59 -40.33 -33.61
CA LEU A 405 -2.30 -40.26 -32.92
C LEU A 405 -1.94 -38.84 -32.57
N LEU A 406 -2.12 -37.89 -33.50
CA LEU A 406 -1.83 -36.45 -33.25
C LEU A 406 -2.79 -35.89 -32.19
N ASP A 407 -4.08 -36.21 -32.26
CA ASP A 407 -5.09 -35.75 -31.27
C ASP A 407 -4.79 -36.31 -29.87
N ALA A 408 -4.40 -37.58 -29.78
CA ALA A 408 -4.00 -38.21 -28.50
C ALA A 408 -2.76 -37.50 -27.89
N ASN A 409 -1.77 -37.17 -28.72
CA ASN A 409 -0.57 -36.45 -28.28
C ASN A 409 -0.91 -35.02 -27.82
N ILE A 410 -1.77 -34.28 -28.56
CA ILE A 410 -2.25 -32.94 -28.16
C ILE A 410 -2.96 -33.03 -26.81
N GLN A 411 -3.84 -33.99 -26.63
CA GLN A 411 -4.58 -34.20 -25.37
C GLN A 411 -3.63 -34.50 -24.21
N LEU A 412 -2.60 -35.31 -24.40
CA LEU A 412 -1.60 -35.62 -23.37
C LEU A 412 -0.82 -34.31 -22.98
N LEU A 413 -0.39 -33.51 -23.94
CA LEU A 413 0.29 -32.29 -23.68
C LEU A 413 -0.59 -31.30 -22.92
N GLN A 414 -1.86 -31.16 -23.31
CA GLN A 414 -2.83 -30.29 -22.64
C GLN A 414 -3.08 -30.74 -21.20
N THR A 415 -3.30 -32.03 -20.95
CA THR A 415 -3.52 -32.55 -19.57
C THR A 415 -2.27 -32.33 -18.69
N ARG A 416 -1.05 -32.44 -19.24
CA ARG A 416 0.18 -32.10 -18.50
C ARG A 416 0.25 -30.63 -18.13
N PHE A 417 -0.08 -29.71 -19.05
CA PHE A 417 -0.16 -28.28 -18.75
C PHE A 417 -1.23 -27.98 -17.72
N GLU A 418 -2.40 -28.61 -17.81
CA GLU A 418 -3.49 -28.47 -16.86
C GLU A 418 -3.07 -28.93 -15.46
N LEU A 419 -2.36 -30.03 -15.32
CA LEU A 419 -1.87 -30.51 -14.03
C LEU A 419 -0.92 -29.52 -13.38
N GLU A 420 0.10 -29.04 -14.10
CA GLU A 420 1.05 -28.08 -13.55
C GLU A 420 0.37 -26.74 -13.25
N SER A 421 -0.56 -26.30 -14.09
CA SER A 421 -1.37 -25.10 -13.82
C SER A 421 -2.24 -25.27 -12.59
N SER A 422 -2.89 -26.42 -12.40
CA SER A 422 -3.74 -26.69 -11.23
C SER A 422 -2.95 -26.69 -9.92
N LYS A 423 -1.73 -27.24 -9.91
CA LYS A 423 -0.83 -27.19 -8.75
C LYS A 423 -0.49 -25.76 -8.37
N ILE A 424 -0.10 -24.94 -9.34
CA ILE A 424 0.21 -23.52 -9.12
C ILE A 424 -1.01 -22.72 -8.67
N ILE A 425 -2.18 -22.99 -9.24
CA ILE A 425 -3.45 -22.36 -8.82
C ILE A 425 -3.78 -22.74 -7.37
N ALA A 426 -3.61 -23.99 -6.98
CA ALA A 426 -3.86 -24.42 -5.60
C ALA A 426 -2.93 -23.71 -4.60
N GLN A 427 -1.64 -23.58 -4.92
CA GLN A 427 -0.69 -22.81 -4.09
C GLN A 427 -1.07 -21.32 -4.02
N ASN A 428 -1.44 -20.71 -5.15
CA ASN A 428 -1.87 -19.30 -5.17
C ASN A 428 -3.14 -19.08 -4.33
N LYS A 429 -4.12 -20.00 -4.41
CA LYS A 429 -5.34 -19.94 -3.59
C LYS A 429 -5.06 -20.15 -2.11
N TYR A 430 -4.07 -20.95 -1.74
CA TYR A 430 -3.60 -21.06 -0.37
C TYR A 430 -3.05 -19.73 0.14
N TYR A 431 -2.16 -19.07 -0.60
CA TYR A 431 -1.62 -17.76 -0.20
C TYR A 431 -2.69 -16.67 -0.19
N LEU A 432 -3.66 -16.72 -1.10
CA LEU A 432 -4.81 -15.81 -1.05
C LEU A 432 -5.62 -16.00 0.24
N LEU A 433 -5.87 -17.25 0.64
CA LEU A 433 -6.59 -17.56 1.88
C LEU A 433 -5.82 -17.07 3.11
N GLN A 434 -4.47 -17.21 3.12
CA GLN A 434 -3.64 -16.67 4.18
C GLN A 434 -3.68 -15.13 4.21
N ASN A 435 -3.66 -14.46 3.06
CA ASN A 435 -3.77 -13.01 2.99
C ASN A 435 -5.14 -12.51 3.50
N VAL A 436 -6.24 -13.15 3.07
CA VAL A 436 -7.60 -12.80 3.52
C VAL A 436 -7.80 -13.02 5.02
N THR A 437 -7.14 -14.03 5.60
CA THR A 437 -7.19 -14.28 7.05
C THR A 437 -6.21 -13.43 7.85
N GLY A 438 -5.32 -12.65 7.19
CA GLY A 438 -4.30 -11.84 7.85
C GLY A 438 -3.13 -12.63 8.45
N THR A 439 -2.86 -13.82 7.92
CA THR A 439 -1.82 -14.74 8.44
C THR A 439 -0.63 -14.92 7.50
N LEU A 440 -0.57 -14.17 6.39
CA LEU A 440 0.51 -14.19 5.41
C LEU A 440 1.69 -13.29 5.78
#